data_0d2f401c6df180c3c770a6d0a2d4def6
#
_entry.id   0d2f401c6df180c3c770a6d0a2d4def6
#
_cell.length_a   1.000
_cell.length_b   1.000
_cell.length_c   1.000
_cell.angle_alpha   90.00
_cell.angle_beta   90.00
_cell.angle_gamma   90.00
#
_symmetry.space_group_name_H-M   'P 1'
#
loop_
_entity.id
_entity.type
_entity.pdbx_description
1 polymer ?
#
loop_
_entity_poly.entity_id
_entity_poly.type
_entity_poly.pdbx_seq_one_letter_code
_entity_poly.pdbx_strand_id
1 'polypeptide(L)'
;MEDSGGLILESLIKLTRSSENKFKRGNFKGALEDKLKANAILKSKSCDKKIIEKYRKELSSLYSSKFDLIFDHKLKIDEIKINEIVKILERKSEEKLKNLDYRGAIKALRRAEKYISN
;
A
#
# COMPACT_ATOMS: atom_id res chain seq x y z
N MET A 1 -22.51 14.04 6.93
CA MET A 1 -22.16 13.90 6.50
C MET A 1 -21.30 13.70 5.99
N GLU A 2 -20.92 13.77 5.99
CA GLU A 2 -20.32 13.65 5.38
C GLU A 2 -19.50 12.95 4.96
N ASP A 3 -18.82 13.20 4.53
CA ASP A 3 -18.20 12.26 3.58
C ASP A 3 -16.71 12.12 3.88
N SER A 4 -16.43 11.78 5.16
CA SER A 4 -15.06 11.49 5.58
C SER A 4 -14.50 10.28 4.84
N GLY A 5 -15.35 9.30 4.47
CA GLY A 5 -14.93 8.14 3.70
C GLY A 5 -14.44 8.51 2.31
N GLY A 6 -15.12 9.44 1.64
CA GLY A 6 -14.71 9.92 0.33
C GLY A 6 -13.38 10.66 0.37
N LEU A 7 -13.15 11.46 1.39
CA LEU A 7 -11.89 12.19 1.57
C LEU A 7 -10.72 11.25 1.83
N ILE A 8 -10.94 10.20 2.62
CA ILE A 8 -9.91 9.19 2.90
C ILE A 8 -9.53 8.45 1.62
N LEU A 9 -10.52 8.00 0.86
CA LEU A 9 -10.29 7.31 -0.41
C LEU A 9 -9.54 8.20 -1.39
N GLU A 10 -9.94 9.47 -1.50
CA GLU A 10 -9.28 10.44 -2.36
C GLU A 10 -7.81 10.64 -1.96
N SER A 11 -7.54 10.75 -0.67
CA SER A 11 -6.17 10.88 -0.16
C SER A 11 -5.31 9.68 -0.50
N LEU A 12 -5.86 8.47 -0.34
CA LEU A 12 -5.17 7.22 -0.70
C LEU A 12 -4.83 7.19 -2.18
N ILE A 13 -5.76 7.54 -3.03
CA ILE A 13 -5.57 7.55 -4.48
C ILE A 13 -4.50 8.58 -4.86
N LYS A 14 -4.58 9.79 -4.31
CA LYS A 14 -3.60 10.85 -4.61
C LYS A 14 -2.19 10.46 -4.20
N LEU A 15 -2.04 9.91 -2.99
CA LEU A 15 -0.73 9.47 -2.50
C LEU A 15 -0.16 8.33 -3.35
N THR A 16 -1.00 7.38 -3.73
CA THR A 16 -0.58 6.24 -4.53
C THR A 16 -0.18 6.68 -5.94
N ARG A 17 -0.93 7.60 -6.57
CA ARG A 17 -0.57 8.15 -7.87
C ARG A 17 0.73 8.94 -7.80
N SER A 18 0.89 9.76 -6.77
CA SER A 18 2.12 10.52 -6.56
C SER A 18 3.32 9.59 -6.39
N SER A 19 3.16 8.55 -5.59
CA SER A 19 4.20 7.53 -5.39
C SER A 19 4.58 6.86 -6.71
N GLU A 20 3.59 6.44 -7.51
CA GLU A 20 3.84 5.78 -8.79
C GLU A 20 4.54 6.72 -9.78
N ASN A 21 4.11 7.97 -9.86
CA ASN A 21 4.76 8.95 -10.73
C ASN A 21 6.20 9.20 -10.34
N LYS A 22 6.47 9.34 -9.05
CA LYS A 22 7.84 9.51 -8.53
C LYS A 22 8.68 8.28 -8.81
N PHE A 23 8.11 7.09 -8.64
CA PHE A 23 8.79 5.83 -8.93
C PHE A 23 9.22 5.76 -10.40
N LYS A 24 8.33 6.10 -11.32
CA LYS A 24 8.62 6.11 -12.76
C LYS A 24 9.73 7.08 -13.13
N ARG A 25 9.85 8.19 -12.40
CA ARG A 25 10.88 9.21 -12.62
C ARG A 25 12.20 8.88 -11.94
N GLY A 26 12.27 7.78 -11.21
CA GLY A 26 13.47 7.41 -10.48
C GLY A 26 13.60 8.08 -9.11
N ASN A 27 12.60 8.84 -8.69
CA ASN A 27 12.58 9.44 -7.35
C ASN A 27 12.04 8.43 -6.34
N PHE A 28 12.83 7.42 -6.03
CA PHE A 28 12.40 6.32 -5.17
C PHE A 28 12.22 6.75 -3.72
N LYS A 29 13.02 7.69 -3.24
CA LYS A 29 12.86 8.20 -1.87
C LYS A 29 11.51 8.89 -1.69
N GLY A 30 11.14 9.79 -2.62
CA GLY A 30 9.85 10.47 -2.58
C GLY A 30 8.69 9.49 -2.73
N ALA A 31 8.84 8.51 -3.62
CA ALA A 31 7.82 7.47 -3.82
C ALA A 31 7.61 6.67 -2.53
N LEU A 32 8.68 6.34 -1.82
CA LEU A 32 8.61 5.62 -0.55
C LEU A 32 7.87 6.44 0.51
N GLU A 33 8.18 7.73 0.63
CA GLU A 33 7.52 8.62 1.58
C GLU A 33 6.01 8.66 1.36
N ASP A 34 5.57 8.80 0.10
CA ASP A 34 4.14 8.80 -0.23
C ASP A 34 3.50 7.45 0.11
N LYS A 35 4.20 6.37 -0.17
CA LYS A 35 3.68 5.01 0.10
C LYS A 35 3.54 4.75 1.60
N LEU A 36 4.49 5.21 2.40
CA LEU A 36 4.40 5.10 3.85
C LEU A 36 3.18 5.84 4.38
N LYS A 37 2.92 7.04 3.86
CA LYS A 37 1.73 7.82 4.24
C LYS A 37 0.44 7.09 3.85
N ALA A 38 0.38 6.54 2.65
CA ALA A 38 -0.79 5.80 2.17
C ALA A 38 -1.06 4.57 3.05
N ASN A 39 -0.03 3.79 3.34
CA ASN A 39 -0.20 2.60 4.18
C ASN A 39 -0.58 2.95 5.62
N ALA A 40 -0.10 4.07 6.15
CA ALA A 40 -0.52 4.56 7.46
C ALA A 40 -2.02 4.88 7.49
N ILE A 41 -2.53 5.49 6.42
CA ILE A 41 -3.96 5.77 6.27
C ILE A 41 -4.76 4.46 6.22
N LEU A 42 -4.29 3.48 5.44
CA LEU A 42 -4.96 2.17 5.34
C LEU A 42 -5.10 1.48 6.70
N LYS A 43 -4.12 1.65 7.57
CA LYS A 43 -4.13 1.05 8.90
C LYS A 43 -4.92 1.85 9.92
N SER A 44 -5.30 3.07 9.61
CA SER A 44 -6.02 3.92 10.56
C SER A 44 -7.44 3.39 10.79
N LYS A 45 -7.98 3.67 11.98
CA LYS A 45 -9.34 3.27 12.34
C LYS A 45 -10.38 3.96 11.48
N SER A 46 -10.06 5.12 10.91
CA SER A 46 -10.96 5.87 10.03
C SER A 46 -11.12 5.21 8.66
N CYS A 47 -10.21 4.32 8.29
CA CYS A 47 -10.25 3.63 7.01
C CYS A 47 -10.94 2.27 7.18
N ASP A 48 -12.25 2.22 6.95
CA ASP A 48 -13.03 1.00 7.11
C ASP A 48 -12.87 0.05 5.92
N LYS A 49 -13.46 -1.13 6.03
CA LYS A 49 -13.38 -2.17 5.01
C LYS A 49 -13.92 -1.72 3.65
N LYS A 50 -14.96 -0.90 3.64
CA LYS A 50 -15.56 -0.40 2.38
C LYS A 50 -14.58 0.50 1.64
N ILE A 51 -13.88 1.36 2.37
CA ILE A 51 -12.88 2.25 1.79
C ILE A 51 -11.73 1.42 1.21
N ILE A 52 -11.25 0.43 1.97
CA ILE A 52 -10.18 -0.45 1.53
C ILE A 52 -10.56 -1.20 0.26
N GLU A 53 -11.78 -1.74 0.19
CA GLU A 53 -12.27 -2.44 -0.99
C GLU A 53 -12.32 -1.54 -2.22
N LYS A 54 -12.83 -0.32 -2.05
CA LYS A 54 -12.87 0.66 -3.14
C LYS A 54 -11.48 1.03 -3.61
N TYR A 55 -10.55 1.23 -2.68
CA TYR A 55 -9.16 1.53 -3.00
C TYR A 55 -8.52 0.39 -3.79
N ARG A 56 -8.72 -0.85 -3.37
CA ARG A 56 -8.18 -2.03 -4.06
C ARG A 56 -8.69 -2.16 -5.48
N LYS A 57 -9.95 -1.81 -5.72
CA LYS A 57 -10.52 -1.80 -7.07
C LYS A 57 -9.84 -0.77 -7.97
N GLU A 58 -9.38 0.34 -7.38
CA GLU A 58 -8.70 1.39 -8.14
C GLU A 58 -7.23 1.07 -8.42
N LEU A 59 -6.64 0.09 -7.75
CA LEU A 59 -5.20 -0.21 -7.90
C LEU A 59 -4.84 -0.56 -9.34
N SER A 60 -5.73 -1.19 -10.10
CA SER A 60 -5.47 -1.54 -11.49
C SER A 60 -5.19 -0.33 -12.37
N SER A 61 -5.78 0.82 -12.05
CA SER A 61 -5.55 2.06 -12.77
C SER A 61 -4.39 2.88 -12.20
N LEU A 62 -3.98 2.57 -10.97
CA LEU A 62 -2.94 3.31 -10.26
C LEU A 62 -1.53 2.76 -10.51
N TYR A 63 -1.39 1.45 -10.62
CA TYR A 63 -0.10 0.81 -10.85
C TYR A 63 0.10 0.44 -12.31
N SER A 64 1.30 0.69 -12.80
CA SER A 64 1.68 0.32 -14.16
C SER A 64 2.10 -1.14 -14.26
N SER A 65 2.47 -1.78 -13.17
CA SER A 65 2.92 -3.17 -13.15
C SER A 65 1.81 -4.10 -12.72
N LYS A 66 1.47 -5.04 -13.59
CA LYS A 66 0.49 -6.09 -13.27
C LYS A 66 0.95 -6.98 -12.12
N PHE A 67 2.27 -7.12 -11.96
CA PHE A 67 2.83 -7.92 -10.87
C PHE A 67 2.38 -7.42 -9.50
N ASP A 68 2.33 -6.11 -9.33
CA ASP A 68 1.92 -5.50 -8.07
C ASP A 68 0.43 -5.74 -7.75
N LEU A 69 -0.35 -6.16 -8.74
CA LEU A 69 -1.78 -6.41 -8.60
C LEU A 69 -2.11 -7.88 -8.37
N ILE A 70 -1.11 -8.76 -8.49
CA ILE A 70 -1.34 -10.19 -8.31
C ILE A 70 -1.51 -10.50 -6.83
N PHE A 71 -2.71 -10.97 -6.49
CA PHE A 71 -2.98 -11.51 -5.17
C PHE A 71 -2.69 -13.00 -5.19
N ASP A 72 -2.09 -13.48 -4.13
CA ASP A 72 -1.85 -14.91 -3.99
C ASP A 72 -3.14 -15.59 -3.53
N HIS A 73 -4.01 -15.90 -4.49
CA HIS A 73 -5.30 -16.53 -4.20
C HIS A 73 -5.18 -17.94 -3.60
N LYS A 74 -3.98 -18.52 -3.65
CA LYS A 74 -3.76 -19.85 -3.09
C LYS A 74 -3.59 -19.83 -1.58
N LEU A 75 -3.33 -18.65 -1.03
CA LEU A 75 -3.15 -18.52 0.41
C LEU A 75 -4.49 -18.18 1.05
N LYS A 76 -5.25 -19.21 1.44
CA LYS A 76 -6.35 -19.04 2.38
C LYS A 76 -5.72 -18.78 3.74
N ILE A 77 -5.45 -17.53 4.02
CA ILE A 77 -4.72 -17.14 5.22
C ILE A 77 -5.72 -16.64 6.24
N ASP A 78 -5.67 -17.19 7.45
CA ASP A 78 -6.44 -16.68 8.57
C ASP A 78 -6.04 -15.23 8.85
N GLU A 79 -6.96 -14.43 9.38
CA GLU A 79 -6.71 -13.02 9.68
C GLU A 79 -5.44 -12.80 10.51
N ILE A 80 -5.15 -13.71 11.45
CA ILE A 80 -3.96 -13.63 12.28
C ILE A 80 -2.69 -13.72 11.42
N LYS A 81 -2.68 -14.66 10.45
CA LYS A 81 -1.55 -14.83 9.54
C LYS A 81 -1.40 -13.66 8.59
N ILE A 82 -2.52 -13.06 8.17
CA ILE A 82 -2.49 -11.85 7.34
C ILE A 82 -1.75 -10.73 8.05
N ASN A 83 -2.08 -10.49 9.32
CA ASN A 83 -1.41 -9.46 10.10
C ASN A 83 0.08 -9.74 10.26
N GLU A 84 0.46 -11.00 10.44
CA GLU A 84 1.87 -11.40 10.52
C GLU A 84 2.60 -11.13 9.20
N ILE A 85 1.95 -11.43 8.07
CA ILE A 85 2.51 -11.17 6.75
C ILE A 85 2.77 -9.68 6.56
N VAL A 86 1.81 -8.84 6.94
CA VAL A 86 1.97 -7.38 6.86
C VAL A 86 3.19 -6.94 7.67
N LYS A 87 3.33 -7.44 8.89
CA LYS A 87 4.48 -7.11 9.75
C LYS A 87 5.80 -7.55 9.15
N ILE A 88 5.85 -8.76 8.58
CA ILE A 88 7.05 -9.27 7.93
C ILE A 88 7.44 -8.39 6.75
N LEU A 89 6.47 -8.02 5.91
CA LEU A 89 6.72 -7.17 4.75
C LEU A 89 7.16 -5.77 5.15
N GLU A 90 6.60 -5.24 6.22
CA GLU A 90 7.02 -3.94 6.76
C GLU A 90 8.45 -3.98 7.29
N ARG A 91 8.84 -5.07 7.96
CA ARG A 91 10.22 -5.27 8.41
C ARG A 91 11.18 -5.36 7.23
N LYS A 92 10.79 -6.09 6.19
CA LYS A 92 11.60 -6.17 4.96
C LYS A 92 11.79 -4.79 4.33
N SER A 93 10.73 -3.99 4.31
CA SER A 93 10.82 -2.62 3.82
C SER A 93 11.82 -1.80 4.64
N GLU A 94 11.77 -1.89 5.97
CA GLU A 94 12.68 -1.18 6.85
C GLU A 94 14.13 -1.62 6.65
N GLU A 95 14.37 -2.93 6.51
CA GLU A 95 15.71 -3.46 6.25
C GLU A 95 16.28 -2.94 4.93
N LYS A 96 15.45 -2.93 3.89
CA LYS A 96 15.86 -2.40 2.59
C LYS A 96 16.14 -0.91 2.66
N LEU A 97 15.37 -0.17 3.45
CA LEU A 97 15.59 1.24 3.68
C LEU A 97 16.95 1.50 4.37
N LYS A 98 17.32 0.66 5.35
CA LYS A 98 18.63 0.77 6.00
C LYS A 98 19.77 0.60 5.02
N ASN A 99 19.57 -0.19 3.98
CA ASN A 99 20.55 -0.41 2.91
C ASN A 99 20.39 0.57 1.75
N LEU A 100 19.56 1.60 1.93
CA LEU A 100 19.24 2.62 0.91
C LEU A 100 18.59 2.04 -0.35
N ASP A 101 17.99 0.86 -0.23
CA ASP A 101 17.25 0.22 -1.31
C ASP A 101 15.78 0.70 -1.28
N TYR A 102 15.56 1.93 -1.70
CA TYR A 102 14.23 2.54 -1.69
C TYR A 102 13.25 1.81 -2.60
N ARG A 103 13.72 1.35 -3.75
CA ARG A 103 12.89 0.62 -4.71
C ARG A 103 12.38 -0.70 -4.10
N GLY A 104 13.26 -1.45 -3.46
CA GLY A 104 12.88 -2.68 -2.77
C GLY A 104 11.94 -2.43 -1.60
N ALA A 105 12.18 -1.35 -0.85
CA ALA A 105 11.30 -0.96 0.25
C ALA A 105 9.89 -0.65 -0.24
N ILE A 106 9.75 0.07 -1.36
CA ILE A 106 8.45 0.39 -1.95
C ILE A 106 7.72 -0.90 -2.37
N LYS A 107 8.43 -1.83 -3.01
CA LYS A 107 7.84 -3.10 -3.44
C LYS A 107 7.31 -3.92 -2.27
N ALA A 108 8.04 -3.95 -1.16
CA ALA A 108 7.59 -4.64 0.04
C ALA A 108 6.31 -4.00 0.60
N LEU A 109 6.25 -2.66 0.62
CA LEU A 109 5.05 -1.94 1.07
C LEU A 109 3.86 -2.15 0.15
N ARG A 110 4.07 -2.24 -1.17
CA ARG A 110 3.01 -2.54 -2.13
C ARG A 110 2.42 -3.93 -1.93
N ARG A 111 3.25 -4.87 -1.54
CA ARG A 111 2.77 -6.21 -1.17
C ARG A 111 1.98 -6.15 0.14
N ALA A 112 2.49 -5.42 1.13
CA ALA A 112 1.83 -5.29 2.43
C ALA A 112 0.43 -4.71 2.28
N GLU A 113 0.23 -3.68 1.45
CA GLU A 113 -1.07 -3.03 1.33
C GLU A 113 -2.18 -3.95 0.83
N LYS A 114 -1.82 -5.02 0.12
CA LYS A 114 -2.79 -5.99 -0.36
C LYS A 114 -3.41 -6.81 0.78
N TYR A 115 -2.74 -6.87 1.90
CA TYR A 115 -3.16 -7.68 3.04
C TYR A 115 -3.65 -6.84 4.22
N ILE A 116 -3.49 -5.52 4.17
CA ILE A 116 -3.98 -4.65 5.25
C ILE A 116 -5.51 -4.68 5.25
N SER A 117 -6.08 -5.05 6.39
CA SER A 117 -7.51 -4.97 6.60
C SER A 117 -7.78 -4.50 8.03
N ASN A 118 -8.65 -3.56 8.16
CA ASN A 118 -9.05 -3.03 9.46
C ASN A 118 -10.44 -3.51 9.83
#